data_0636f563a7b53f64ceca6a7efb04fb06
#
_entry.id   0636f563a7b53f64ceca6a7efb04fb06
#
_cell.length_a   1.000
_cell.length_b   1.000
_cell.length_c   1.000
_cell.angle_alpha   90.00
_cell.angle_beta   90.00
_cell.angle_gamma   90.00
#
_symmetry.space_group_name_H-M   'P 1'
#
loop_
_entity.id
_entity.type
_entity.pdbx_description
1 polymer ?
#
loop_
_entity_poly.entity_id
_entity_poly.type
_entity_poly.pdbx_seq_one_letter_code
_entity_poly.pdbx_strand_id
1 'polypeptide(L)'
;NELQDQKDKYLRLFAEFDNFKKRSAKERLELFKTAGQDIIRELLPVLDDFQRAQSLFQQDNNKEIFTDGTLLIIEKFQKTLLSKGLKPIESIGKEFNVEQHEAIAEVPAPSEEMKGKIMDEIQSGYTLNDVIIRYAKVVVGN
;
A
#
# COMPACT_ATOMS: atom_id res chain seq x y z
N ASN A 1 18.04 51.30 -17.07
CA ASN A 1 16.87 52.11 -16.71
C ASN A 1 16.21 51.50 -15.46
N GLU A 2 16.13 52.26 -14.40
CA GLU A 2 15.62 51.84 -13.09
C GLU A 2 14.18 51.24 -13.17
N LEU A 3 13.32 51.83 -14.00
CA LEU A 3 11.97 51.34 -14.22
C LEU A 3 11.95 49.97 -14.87
N GLN A 4 12.83 49.69 -15.82
CA GLN A 4 12.92 48.38 -16.47
C GLN A 4 13.43 47.36 -15.49
N ASP A 5 14.43 47.68 -14.69
CA ASP A 5 14.97 46.78 -13.66
C ASP A 5 13.89 46.41 -12.63
N GLN A 6 13.05 47.36 -12.23
CA GLN A 6 11.94 47.11 -11.30
C GLN A 6 10.87 46.21 -11.93
N LYS A 7 10.54 46.41 -13.21
CA LYS A 7 9.61 45.52 -13.94
C LYS A 7 10.13 44.11 -14.04
N ASP A 8 11.40 43.93 -14.35
CA ASP A 8 12.02 42.61 -14.46
C ASP A 8 12.04 41.90 -13.12
N LYS A 9 12.36 42.62 -12.04
CA LYS A 9 12.27 42.07 -10.67
C LYS A 9 10.85 41.65 -10.30
N TYR A 10 9.87 42.50 -10.63
CA TYR A 10 8.46 42.19 -10.38
C TYR A 10 8.01 40.91 -11.13
N LEU A 11 8.32 40.81 -12.42
CA LEU A 11 7.95 39.64 -13.24
C LEU A 11 8.60 38.37 -12.71
N ARG A 12 9.86 38.44 -12.30
CA ARG A 12 10.55 37.30 -11.69
C ARG A 12 9.89 36.88 -10.37
N LEU A 13 9.63 37.86 -9.50
CA LEU A 13 8.98 37.60 -8.21
C LEU A 13 7.58 37.02 -8.40
N PHE A 14 6.83 37.52 -9.37
CA PHE A 14 5.51 36.98 -9.72
C PHE A 14 5.59 35.53 -10.18
N ALA A 15 6.55 35.21 -11.06
CA ALA A 15 6.76 33.84 -11.52
C ALA A 15 7.19 32.91 -10.36
N GLU A 16 8.07 33.37 -9.49
CA GLU A 16 8.50 32.62 -8.30
C GLU A 16 7.33 32.36 -7.35
N PHE A 17 6.48 33.36 -7.14
CA PHE A 17 5.29 33.22 -6.29
C PHE A 17 4.25 32.27 -6.89
N ASP A 18 4.03 32.32 -8.20
CA ASP A 18 3.13 31.39 -8.90
C ASP A 18 3.63 29.95 -8.79
N ASN A 19 4.92 29.73 -9.01
CA ASN A 19 5.56 28.42 -8.83
C ASN A 19 5.47 27.93 -7.38
N PHE A 20 5.67 28.82 -6.41
CA PHE A 20 5.52 28.50 -5.00
C PHE A 20 4.09 28.05 -4.67
N LYS A 21 3.07 28.77 -5.15
CA LYS A 21 1.66 28.40 -4.93
C LYS A 21 1.35 27.02 -5.51
N LYS A 22 1.80 26.74 -6.75
CA LYS A 22 1.59 25.43 -7.39
C LYS A 22 2.26 24.30 -6.62
N ARG A 23 3.52 24.49 -6.21
CA ARG A 23 4.26 23.53 -5.39
C ARG A 23 3.59 23.30 -4.04
N SER A 24 3.19 24.36 -3.34
CA SER A 24 2.52 24.26 -2.04
C SER A 24 1.19 23.53 -2.13
N ALA A 25 0.40 23.78 -3.18
CA ALA A 25 -0.85 23.06 -3.43
C ALA A 25 -0.60 21.55 -3.68
N LYS A 26 0.43 21.22 -4.47
CA LYS A 26 0.84 19.83 -4.73
C LYS A 26 1.30 19.13 -3.46
N GLU A 27 2.17 19.75 -2.67
CA GLU A 27 2.66 19.21 -1.39
C GLU A 27 1.51 18.97 -0.41
N ARG A 28 0.53 19.87 -0.36
CA ARG A 28 -0.66 19.71 0.46
C ARG A 28 -1.49 18.50 0.04
N LEU A 29 -1.70 18.30 -1.26
CA LEU A 29 -2.42 17.13 -1.79
C LEU A 29 -1.69 15.83 -1.46
N GLU A 30 -0.37 15.80 -1.59
CA GLU A 30 0.46 14.64 -1.24
C GLU A 30 0.38 14.34 0.27
N LEU A 31 0.41 15.38 1.11
CA LEU A 31 0.28 15.24 2.55
C LEU A 31 -1.11 14.67 2.93
N PHE A 32 -2.18 15.10 2.29
CA PHE A 32 -3.51 14.53 2.51
C PHE A 32 -3.60 13.05 2.12
N LYS A 33 -2.91 12.65 1.04
CA LYS A 33 -2.88 11.25 0.62
C LYS A 33 -2.17 10.33 1.62
N THR A 34 -1.17 10.85 2.31
CA THR A 34 -0.34 10.09 3.25
C THR A 34 -0.70 10.34 4.71
N ALA A 35 -1.61 11.28 4.98
CA ALA A 35 -2.12 11.51 6.33
C ALA A 35 -2.78 10.24 6.88
N GLY A 36 -2.39 9.83 8.07
CA GLY A 36 -2.85 8.60 8.68
C GLY A 36 -2.08 7.35 8.27
N GLN A 37 -1.08 7.45 7.40
CA GLN A 37 -0.26 6.32 6.96
C GLN A 37 0.34 5.55 8.13
N ASP A 38 0.88 6.23 9.11
CA ASP A 38 1.51 5.60 10.27
C ASP A 38 0.48 4.84 11.12
N ILE A 39 -0.69 5.44 11.35
CA ILE A 39 -1.79 4.80 12.09
C ILE A 39 -2.25 3.55 11.37
N ILE A 40 -2.46 3.63 10.06
CA ILE A 40 -2.90 2.48 9.26
C ILE A 40 -1.82 1.39 9.25
N ARG A 41 -0.54 1.76 9.12
CA ARG A 41 0.57 0.80 9.18
C ARG A 41 0.59 0.02 10.50
N GLU A 42 0.31 0.69 11.62
CA GLU A 42 0.21 0.04 12.93
C GLU A 42 -1.02 -0.89 13.06
N LEU A 43 -2.07 -0.66 12.28
CA LEU A 43 -3.24 -1.53 12.24
C LEU A 43 -3.06 -2.76 11.34
N LEU A 44 -2.09 -2.77 10.43
CA LEU A 44 -1.87 -3.89 9.52
C LEU A 44 -1.55 -5.21 10.23
N PRO A 45 -0.75 -5.27 11.30
CA PRO A 45 -0.55 -6.50 12.06
C PRO A 45 -1.85 -7.06 12.64
N VAL A 46 -2.77 -6.22 13.08
CA VAL A 46 -4.09 -6.65 13.57
C VAL A 46 -4.91 -7.24 12.42
N LEU A 47 -4.86 -6.62 11.25
CA LEU A 47 -5.50 -7.15 10.05
C LEU A 47 -4.92 -8.51 9.64
N ASP A 48 -3.60 -8.67 9.70
CA ASP A 48 -2.90 -9.93 9.41
C ASP A 48 -3.35 -11.04 10.36
N ASP A 49 -3.49 -10.73 11.65
CA ASP A 49 -3.95 -11.69 12.66
C ASP A 49 -5.40 -12.13 12.41
N PHE A 50 -6.28 -11.21 12.03
CA PHE A 50 -7.64 -11.54 11.63
C PHE A 50 -7.68 -12.45 10.40
N GLN A 51 -6.88 -12.16 9.38
CA GLN A 51 -6.80 -12.97 8.16
C GLN A 51 -6.26 -14.38 8.47
N ARG A 52 -5.25 -14.46 9.32
CA ARG A 52 -4.70 -15.74 9.77
C ARG A 52 -5.73 -16.56 10.55
N ALA A 53 -6.41 -15.93 11.49
CA ALA A 53 -7.47 -16.58 12.24
C ALA A 53 -8.61 -17.06 11.33
N GLN A 54 -9.01 -16.27 10.36
CA GLN A 54 -10.02 -16.64 9.37
C GLN A 54 -9.58 -17.85 8.51
N SER A 55 -8.32 -17.87 8.08
CA SER A 55 -7.78 -18.99 7.30
C SER A 55 -7.72 -20.30 8.09
N LEU A 56 -7.29 -20.25 9.35
CA LEU A 56 -7.26 -21.40 10.24
C LEU A 56 -8.68 -21.95 10.50
N PHE A 57 -9.64 -21.07 10.66
CA PHE A 57 -11.05 -21.45 10.83
C PHE A 57 -11.61 -22.18 9.61
N GLN A 58 -11.26 -21.74 8.40
CA GLN A 58 -11.70 -22.41 7.17
C GLN A 58 -11.09 -23.82 7.00
N GLN A 59 -9.87 -24.02 7.50
CA GLN A 59 -9.17 -25.31 7.39
C GLN A 59 -9.66 -26.38 8.38
N ASP A 60 -10.01 -25.99 9.59
CA ASP A 60 -10.25 -26.92 10.69
C ASP A 60 -11.71 -27.36 10.89
N ASN A 61 -12.67 -26.85 10.13
CA ASN A 61 -14.12 -27.07 10.34
C ASN A 61 -14.62 -26.79 11.78
N ASN A 62 -13.83 -26.12 12.59
CA ASN A 62 -14.12 -25.83 13.98
C ASN A 62 -15.04 -24.59 14.09
N LYS A 63 -16.29 -24.79 13.68
CA LYS A 63 -17.33 -23.75 13.62
C LYS A 63 -17.70 -23.10 14.96
N GLU A 64 -17.16 -23.62 16.07
CA GLU A 64 -17.49 -23.12 17.39
C GLU A 64 -16.72 -21.87 17.84
N ILE A 65 -15.56 -21.59 17.24
CA ILE A 65 -14.69 -20.48 17.66
C ILE A 65 -15.07 -19.17 17.00
N PHE A 66 -15.52 -19.21 15.74
CA PHE A 66 -15.95 -18.05 14.99
C PHE A 66 -17.46 -18.12 14.71
N THR A 67 -18.21 -17.24 15.34
CA THR A 67 -19.62 -17.04 15.01
C THR A 67 -19.74 -16.22 13.72
N ASP A 68 -20.88 -16.30 13.04
CA ASP A 68 -21.21 -15.44 11.90
C ASP A 68 -21.04 -13.95 12.23
N GLY A 69 -21.34 -13.57 13.47
CA GLY A 69 -21.14 -12.20 13.95
C GLY A 69 -19.67 -11.77 13.99
N THR A 70 -18.76 -12.67 14.38
CA THR A 70 -17.31 -12.40 14.37
C THR A 70 -16.80 -12.18 12.96
N LEU A 71 -17.20 -13.01 12.01
CA LEU A 71 -16.84 -12.87 10.60
C LEU A 71 -17.34 -11.54 10.03
N LEU A 72 -18.54 -11.12 10.35
CA LEU A 72 -19.10 -9.82 9.95
C LEU A 72 -18.28 -8.65 10.49
N ILE A 73 -17.77 -8.73 11.73
CA ILE A 73 -16.92 -7.71 12.32
C ILE A 73 -15.58 -7.61 11.57
N ILE A 74 -14.97 -8.74 11.25
CA ILE A 74 -13.72 -8.79 10.48
C ILE A 74 -13.92 -8.18 9.09
N GLU A 75 -14.97 -8.57 8.39
CA GLU A 75 -15.31 -8.01 7.08
C GLU A 75 -15.56 -6.50 7.14
N LYS A 76 -16.26 -6.04 8.17
CA LYS A 76 -16.52 -4.61 8.38
C LYS A 76 -15.22 -3.85 8.60
N PHE A 77 -14.28 -4.40 9.37
CA PHE A 77 -12.97 -3.82 9.60
C PHE A 77 -12.18 -3.69 8.29
N GLN A 78 -12.10 -4.77 7.50
CA GLN A 78 -11.46 -4.77 6.20
C GLN A 78 -12.08 -3.74 5.24
N LYS A 79 -13.40 -3.73 5.12
CA LYS A 79 -14.13 -2.76 4.28
C LYS A 79 -13.92 -1.32 4.71
N THR A 80 -13.81 -1.07 6.01
CA THR A 80 -13.54 0.27 6.55
C THR A 80 -12.15 0.74 6.13
N LEU A 81 -11.12 -0.11 6.25
CA LEU A 81 -9.77 0.23 5.79
C LEU A 81 -9.71 0.46 4.29
N LEU A 82 -10.37 -0.38 3.49
CA LEU A 82 -10.48 -0.20 2.03
C LEU A 82 -11.14 1.14 1.68
N SER A 83 -12.19 1.53 2.40
CA SER A 83 -12.87 2.81 2.19
C SER A 83 -12.00 4.03 2.51
N LYS A 84 -10.95 3.85 3.30
CA LYS A 84 -9.96 4.88 3.62
C LYS A 84 -8.81 4.95 2.63
N GLY A 85 -8.86 4.16 1.57
CA GLY A 85 -7.87 4.15 0.49
C GLY A 85 -6.79 3.08 0.63
N LEU A 86 -6.90 2.18 1.63
CA LEU A 86 -6.02 1.02 1.74
C LEU A 86 -6.34 0.02 0.62
N LYS A 87 -5.32 -0.46 -0.08
CA LYS A 87 -5.46 -1.51 -1.10
C LYS A 87 -4.38 -2.57 -0.92
N PRO A 88 -4.73 -3.85 -0.94
CA PRO A 88 -3.73 -4.91 -0.96
C PRO A 88 -2.97 -4.91 -2.29
N ILE A 89 -1.69 -5.25 -2.24
CA ILE A 89 -0.87 -5.50 -3.41
C ILE A 89 -1.12 -6.95 -3.84
N GLU A 90 -1.65 -7.13 -5.04
CA GLU A 90 -1.82 -8.47 -5.60
C GLU A 90 -0.48 -9.00 -6.08
N SER A 91 0.03 -10.02 -5.42
CA SER A 91 1.40 -10.52 -5.64
C SER A 91 1.43 -11.90 -6.28
N ILE A 92 0.61 -12.84 -5.83
CA ILE A 92 0.67 -14.25 -6.25
C ILE A 92 0.45 -14.38 -7.76
N GLY A 93 1.35 -15.10 -8.42
CA GLY A 93 1.32 -15.36 -9.86
C GLY A 93 1.84 -14.21 -10.73
N LYS A 94 2.18 -13.06 -10.14
CA LYS A 94 2.78 -11.93 -10.84
C LYS A 94 4.30 -12.01 -10.83
N GLU A 95 4.95 -11.26 -11.71
CA GLU A 95 6.39 -11.13 -11.72
C GLU A 95 6.87 -10.39 -10.48
N PHE A 96 8.02 -10.82 -9.96
CA PHE A 96 8.66 -10.14 -8.83
C PHE A 96 9.07 -8.72 -9.22
N ASN A 97 8.68 -7.75 -8.39
CA ASN A 97 9.01 -6.35 -8.55
C ASN A 97 9.57 -5.79 -7.25
N VAL A 98 10.83 -5.37 -7.28
CA VAL A 98 11.54 -4.82 -6.11
C VAL A 98 10.89 -3.56 -5.51
N GLU A 99 10.07 -2.87 -6.28
CA GLU A 99 9.35 -1.67 -5.81
C GLU A 99 8.13 -2.00 -4.93
N GLN A 100 7.65 -3.24 -4.98
CA GLN A 100 6.43 -3.68 -4.27
C GLN A 100 6.66 -4.90 -3.39
N HIS A 101 7.66 -5.70 -3.69
CA HIS A 101 7.89 -7.00 -3.09
C HIS A 101 9.24 -7.11 -2.41
N GLU A 102 9.26 -7.85 -1.31
CA GLU A 102 10.45 -8.30 -0.63
C GLU A 102 10.53 -9.83 -0.73
N ALA A 103 11.49 -10.36 -1.46
CA ALA A 103 11.71 -11.80 -1.58
C ALA A 103 12.38 -12.32 -0.30
N ILE A 104 11.67 -13.13 0.48
CA ILE A 104 12.18 -13.73 1.71
C ILE A 104 12.69 -15.16 1.51
N ALA A 105 12.27 -15.82 0.44
CA ALA A 105 12.70 -17.16 0.06
C ALA A 105 12.55 -17.39 -1.44
N GLU A 106 13.28 -18.38 -1.94
CA GLU A 106 13.16 -18.89 -3.30
C GLU A 106 12.83 -20.38 -3.25
N VAL A 107 11.97 -20.82 -4.15
CA VAL A 107 11.59 -22.23 -4.31
C VAL A 107 11.70 -22.63 -5.78
N PRO A 108 11.92 -23.92 -6.09
CA PRO A 108 11.91 -24.38 -7.47
C PRO A 108 10.57 -24.08 -8.14
N ALA A 109 10.61 -23.44 -9.31
CA ALA A 109 9.41 -23.18 -10.09
C ALA A 109 8.86 -24.50 -10.69
N PRO A 110 7.54 -24.73 -10.63
CA PRO A 110 6.95 -25.95 -11.19
C PRO A 110 7.00 -25.98 -12.73
N SER A 111 7.21 -24.86 -13.40
CA SER A 111 7.38 -24.75 -14.84
C SER A 111 8.28 -23.56 -15.20
N GLU A 112 8.80 -23.56 -16.43
CA GLU A 112 9.61 -22.44 -16.95
C GLU A 112 8.84 -21.10 -16.94
N GLU A 113 7.53 -21.14 -17.16
CA GLU A 113 6.67 -19.94 -17.15
C GLU A 113 6.50 -19.34 -15.76
N MET A 114 6.75 -20.11 -14.72
CA MET A 114 6.62 -19.68 -13.32
C MET A 114 7.94 -19.15 -12.74
N LYS A 115 9.04 -19.25 -13.49
CA LYS A 115 10.33 -18.68 -13.07
C LYS A 115 10.25 -17.15 -12.97
N GLY A 116 10.76 -16.63 -11.88
CA GLY A 116 10.70 -15.19 -11.59
C GLY A 116 9.35 -14.68 -11.12
N LYS A 117 8.36 -15.57 -11.02
CA LYS A 117 7.03 -15.22 -10.50
C LYS A 117 6.89 -15.54 -9.03
N ILE A 118 5.97 -14.84 -8.41
CA ILE A 118 5.65 -15.00 -6.99
C ILE A 118 4.80 -16.24 -6.81
N MET A 119 5.35 -17.19 -6.04
CA MET A 119 4.74 -18.49 -5.79
C MET A 119 3.84 -18.45 -4.56
N ASP A 120 4.20 -17.68 -3.54
CA ASP A 120 3.45 -17.54 -2.30
C ASP A 120 3.66 -16.17 -1.69
N GLU A 121 2.72 -15.76 -0.86
CA GLU A 121 2.76 -14.50 -0.13
C GLU A 121 2.68 -14.78 1.38
N ILE A 122 3.76 -14.49 2.08
CA ILE A 122 3.85 -14.74 3.54
C ILE A 122 3.22 -13.59 4.32
N GLN A 123 3.38 -12.36 3.83
CA GLN A 123 2.77 -11.18 4.41
C GLN A 123 2.31 -10.26 3.28
N SER A 124 1.04 -9.88 3.32
CA SER A 124 0.47 -8.99 2.31
C SER A 124 1.08 -7.60 2.36
N GLY A 125 1.39 -7.07 1.20
CA GLY A 125 1.73 -5.66 1.02
C GLY A 125 0.50 -4.80 0.82
N TYR A 126 0.61 -3.53 1.14
CA TYR A 126 -0.49 -2.58 1.01
C TYR A 126 -0.03 -1.23 0.48
N THR A 127 -0.92 -0.61 -0.29
CA THR A 127 -0.85 0.80 -0.65
C THR A 127 -1.94 1.59 0.07
N LEU A 128 -1.65 2.84 0.39
CA LEU A 128 -2.63 3.81 0.88
C LEU A 128 -2.68 4.97 -0.10
N ASN A 129 -3.83 5.18 -0.73
CA ASN A 129 -3.99 6.19 -1.78
C ASN A 129 -2.88 6.14 -2.82
N ASP A 130 -2.58 4.93 -3.32
CA ASP A 130 -1.56 4.61 -4.32
C ASP A 130 -0.10 4.78 -3.86
N VAL A 131 0.15 5.04 -2.58
CA VAL A 131 1.48 5.08 -1.97
C VAL A 131 1.73 3.79 -1.19
N ILE A 132 2.83 3.11 -1.47
CA ILE A 132 3.20 1.87 -0.77
C ILE A 132 3.53 2.20 0.69
N ILE A 133 2.83 1.55 1.62
CA ILE A 133 3.07 1.68 3.06
C ILE A 133 3.68 0.43 3.68
N ARG A 134 3.56 -0.71 3.00
CA ARG A 134 4.20 -1.98 3.38
C ARG A 134 4.43 -2.84 2.15
N TYR A 135 5.65 -3.35 2.00
CA TYR A 135 5.97 -4.32 0.95
C TYR A 135 5.33 -5.68 1.23
N ALA A 136 4.98 -6.39 0.17
CA ALA A 136 4.58 -7.79 0.28
C ALA A 136 5.83 -8.67 0.49
N LYS A 137 5.82 -9.52 1.51
CA LYS A 137 6.86 -10.54 1.71
C LYS A 137 6.45 -11.80 0.95
N VAL A 138 7.26 -12.18 -0.01
CA VAL A 138 6.90 -13.18 -1.02
C VAL A 138 7.95 -14.26 -1.16
N VAL A 139 7.52 -15.38 -1.70
CA VAL A 139 8.36 -16.49 -2.14
C VAL A 139 8.37 -16.50 -3.66
N VAL A 140 9.57 -16.48 -4.24
CA VAL A 140 9.76 -16.41 -5.69
C VAL A 140 10.16 -17.78 -6.25
N GLY A 141 9.65 -18.10 -7.45
CA GLY A 141 10.08 -19.28 -8.22
C GLY A 141 11.42 -19.03 -8.92
N ASN A 142 12.36 -19.94 -8.76
CA ASN A 142 13.66 -19.89 -9.44
C ASN A 142 13.82 -20.96 -10.53
#